data_d2c5033f2f7aae921783ce0684ab1b8c
#
_entry.id   d2c5033f2f7aae921783ce0684ab1b8c
#
_cell.length_a   1.000
_cell.length_b   1.000
_cell.length_c   1.000
_cell.angle_alpha   90.00
_cell.angle_beta   90.00
_cell.angle_gamma   90.00
#
_symmetry.space_group_name_H-M   'P 1'
#
loop_
_entity.id
_entity.type
_entity.pdbx_description
1 polymer ?
#
loop_
_entity_poly.entity_id
_entity_poly.type
_entity_poly.pdbx_seq_one_letter_code
_entity_poly.pdbx_strand_id
1 'polypeptide(L)'
;TFVGPPPRALSLHSATLPAEVSAGDLLRARVVLEPAIAREAATRRDEADIRELHLLVDGGRRAQRFAECEQADSAFHNAIARMTRSPAIAGTMAWLSSARRHAAWQRDWERSYRGLAPATFQTSHSDQHQRIVEVIAAGDGDAAFDAMQLHLEDIAAAFLPARACNQPGGINR
;
A
#
# COMPACT_ATOMS: atom_id res chain seq x y z
N THR A 1 -34.91 -22.86 -17.98
CA THR A 1 -34.19 -22.24 -16.83
C THR A 1 -33.09 -23.19 -16.42
N PHE A 2 -31.85 -22.92 -16.81
CA PHE A 2 -30.69 -23.73 -16.47
C PHE A 2 -30.17 -23.22 -15.12
N VAL A 3 -30.40 -23.91 -14.03
CA VAL A 3 -29.79 -23.64 -12.73
C VAL A 3 -28.62 -24.61 -12.59
N GLY A 4 -27.48 -24.22 -13.11
CA GLY A 4 -26.21 -24.89 -12.80
C GLY A 4 -25.76 -24.53 -11.36
N PRO A 5 -24.90 -25.36 -10.72
CA PRO A 5 -24.34 -25.01 -9.44
C PRO A 5 -23.57 -23.69 -9.57
N PRO A 6 -23.59 -22.81 -8.54
CA PRO A 6 -22.86 -21.56 -8.60
C PRO A 6 -21.38 -21.84 -8.89
N PRO A 7 -20.72 -21.01 -9.69
CA PRO A 7 -19.30 -21.16 -9.93
C PRO A 7 -18.57 -21.17 -8.58
N ARG A 8 -17.64 -22.12 -8.39
CA ARG A 8 -16.78 -22.15 -7.21
C ARG A 8 -16.21 -20.74 -7.03
N ALA A 9 -16.46 -20.16 -5.86
CA ALA A 9 -15.86 -18.89 -5.51
C ALA A 9 -14.35 -19.00 -5.76
N LEU A 10 -13.87 -18.30 -6.79
CA LEU A 10 -12.44 -18.15 -7.04
C LEU A 10 -11.91 -17.41 -5.81
N SER A 11 -11.23 -18.15 -4.93
CA SER A 11 -10.51 -17.54 -3.83
C SER A 11 -9.44 -16.64 -4.44
N LEU A 12 -9.55 -15.34 -4.28
CA LEU A 12 -8.51 -14.39 -4.69
C LEU A 12 -7.13 -14.74 -4.09
N HIS A 13 -7.11 -15.57 -3.05
CA HIS A 13 -5.89 -16.10 -2.44
C HIS A 13 -5.12 -17.09 -3.34
N SER A 14 -5.73 -17.61 -4.40
CA SER A 14 -5.08 -18.52 -5.36
C SER A 14 -4.69 -17.83 -6.68
N ALA A 15 -4.94 -16.54 -6.84
CA ALA A 15 -4.45 -15.79 -7.98
C ALA A 15 -2.91 -15.66 -7.85
N THR A 16 -2.20 -16.53 -8.54
CA THR A 16 -0.75 -16.40 -8.71
C THR A 16 -0.48 -15.16 -9.54
N LEU A 17 0.38 -14.28 -9.01
CA LEU A 17 0.91 -13.19 -9.83
C LEU A 17 1.64 -13.78 -11.05
N PRO A 18 1.50 -13.18 -12.23
CA PRO A 18 2.39 -13.48 -13.33
C PRO A 18 3.84 -13.40 -12.86
N ALA A 19 4.69 -14.32 -13.28
CA ALA A 19 6.11 -14.36 -12.89
C ALA A 19 6.87 -13.06 -13.22
N GLU A 20 6.31 -12.24 -14.08
CA GLU A 20 6.87 -10.99 -14.60
C GLU A 20 6.50 -9.74 -13.79
N VAL A 21 5.64 -9.84 -12.76
CA VAL A 21 5.24 -8.67 -11.96
C VAL A 21 6.39 -8.23 -11.07
N SER A 22 6.88 -7.02 -11.29
CA SER A 22 7.97 -6.44 -10.53
C SER A 22 7.46 -5.71 -9.26
N ALA A 23 8.36 -5.45 -8.32
CA ALA A 23 8.10 -4.59 -7.17
C ALA A 23 7.59 -3.20 -7.58
N GLY A 24 8.17 -2.64 -8.63
CA GLY A 24 7.74 -1.36 -9.18
C GLY A 24 6.33 -1.38 -9.78
N ASP A 25 5.89 -2.53 -10.35
CA ASP A 25 4.52 -2.65 -10.87
C ASP A 25 3.50 -2.69 -9.73
N LEU A 26 3.81 -3.43 -8.65
CA LEU A 26 2.94 -3.46 -7.47
C LEU A 26 2.86 -2.09 -6.80
N LEU A 27 3.97 -1.37 -6.71
CA LEU A 27 3.98 -0.02 -6.14
C LEU A 27 3.19 0.96 -7.02
N ARG A 28 3.32 0.88 -8.35
CA ARG A 28 2.48 1.68 -9.27
C ARG A 28 1.00 1.37 -9.11
N ALA A 29 0.63 0.11 -8.94
CA ALA A 29 -0.76 -0.27 -8.68
C ALA A 29 -1.28 0.36 -7.38
N ARG A 30 -0.48 0.39 -6.32
CA ARG A 30 -0.82 1.06 -5.07
C ARG A 30 -1.01 2.56 -5.27
N VAL A 31 -0.08 3.26 -5.92
CA VAL A 31 -0.18 4.70 -6.21
C VAL A 31 -1.45 5.05 -6.99
N VAL A 32 -1.91 4.17 -7.88
CA VAL A 32 -3.15 4.39 -8.65
C VAL A 32 -4.41 4.11 -7.83
N LEU A 33 -4.40 3.10 -6.98
CA LEU A 33 -5.61 2.59 -6.32
C LEU A 33 -5.84 3.19 -4.94
N GLU A 34 -4.82 3.26 -4.12
CA GLU A 34 -4.97 3.56 -2.69
C GLU A 34 -5.41 4.99 -2.38
N PRO A 35 -5.02 6.03 -3.14
CA PRO A 35 -5.56 7.38 -2.92
C PRO A 35 -7.09 7.44 -3.08
N ALA A 36 -7.62 6.79 -4.12
CA ALA A 36 -9.07 6.72 -4.32
C ALA A 36 -9.78 5.91 -3.22
N ILE A 37 -9.12 4.86 -2.73
CA ILE A 37 -9.61 4.05 -1.60
C ILE A 37 -9.65 4.89 -0.31
N ALA A 38 -8.61 5.69 -0.05
CA ALA A 38 -8.57 6.57 1.12
C ALA A 38 -9.67 7.65 1.08
N ARG A 39 -9.93 8.23 -0.10
CA ARG A 39 -11.06 9.15 -0.31
C ARG A 39 -12.39 8.49 0.05
N GLU A 40 -12.65 7.29 -0.47
CA GLU A 40 -13.88 6.55 -0.20
C GLU A 40 -13.99 6.15 1.28
N ALA A 41 -12.90 5.72 1.90
CA ALA A 41 -12.84 5.39 3.32
C ALA A 41 -13.22 6.58 4.21
N ALA A 42 -12.75 7.78 3.87
CA ALA A 42 -13.07 9.01 4.61
C ALA A 42 -14.57 9.32 4.61
N THR A 43 -15.30 8.97 3.56
CA THR A 43 -16.77 9.18 3.49
C THR A 43 -17.56 8.16 4.30
N ARG A 44 -16.99 6.98 4.60
CA ARG A 44 -17.68 5.84 5.24
C ARG A 44 -17.20 5.53 6.64
N ARG A 45 -16.23 6.28 7.13
CA ARG A 45 -15.60 6.07 8.42
C ARG A 45 -16.59 6.04 9.59
N ASP A 46 -16.28 5.22 10.57
CA ASP A 46 -16.89 5.30 11.89
C ASP A 46 -15.81 5.44 12.99
N GLU A 47 -16.23 5.61 14.23
CA GLU A 47 -15.29 5.78 15.34
C GLU A 47 -14.44 4.53 15.62
N ALA A 48 -14.96 3.35 15.33
CA ALA A 48 -14.22 2.09 15.52
C ALA A 48 -13.08 1.97 14.51
N ASP A 49 -13.35 2.36 13.26
CA ASP A 49 -12.33 2.44 12.20
C ASP A 49 -11.19 3.38 12.59
N ILE A 50 -11.52 4.58 13.07
CA ILE A 50 -10.50 5.57 13.45
C ILE A 50 -9.65 5.07 14.63
N ARG A 51 -10.27 4.43 15.62
CA ARG A 51 -9.55 3.80 16.73
C ARG A 51 -8.61 2.69 16.23
N GLU A 52 -9.07 1.85 15.29
CA GLU A 52 -8.22 0.81 14.68
C GLU A 52 -7.02 1.43 13.97
N LEU A 53 -7.21 2.46 13.16
CA LEU A 53 -6.11 3.13 12.45
C LEU A 53 -5.06 3.70 13.41
N HIS A 54 -5.48 4.36 14.49
CA HIS A 54 -4.54 4.86 15.51
C HIS A 54 -3.72 3.73 16.15
N LEU A 55 -4.35 2.59 16.48
CA LEU A 55 -3.64 1.44 17.02
C LEU A 55 -2.60 0.88 16.04
N LEU A 56 -2.91 0.89 14.74
CA LEU A 56 -2.00 0.42 13.70
C LEU A 56 -0.81 1.38 13.50
N VAL A 57 -1.05 2.70 13.54
CA VAL A 57 0.04 3.70 13.52
C VAL A 57 0.96 3.53 14.74
N ASP A 58 0.39 3.36 15.93
CA ASP A 58 1.15 3.11 17.15
C ASP A 58 1.94 1.79 17.09
N GLY A 59 1.37 0.78 16.44
CA GLY A 59 2.06 -0.48 16.16
C GLY A 59 3.30 -0.26 15.28
N GLY A 60 3.17 0.54 14.23
CA GLY A 60 4.28 0.93 13.35
C GLY A 60 5.38 1.68 14.07
N ARG A 61 5.03 2.62 14.95
CA ARG A 61 6.00 3.37 15.78
C ARG A 61 6.80 2.48 16.72
N ARG A 62 6.23 1.37 17.17
CA ARG A 62 6.89 0.40 18.07
C ARG A 62 7.64 -0.71 17.36
N ALA A 63 7.47 -0.85 16.05
CA ALA A 63 8.11 -1.89 15.26
C ALA A 63 9.65 -1.74 15.28
N GLN A 64 10.37 -2.77 15.71
CA GLN A 64 11.83 -2.73 15.83
C GLN A 64 12.53 -3.49 14.71
N ARG A 65 11.81 -4.43 14.07
CA ARG A 65 12.34 -5.26 12.99
C ARG A 65 11.63 -4.90 11.68
N PHE A 66 12.35 -5.03 10.60
CA PHE A 66 11.83 -4.78 9.26
C PHE A 66 10.50 -5.53 8.97
N ALA A 67 10.43 -6.81 9.34
CA ALA A 67 9.20 -7.59 9.15
C ALA A 67 8.00 -7.05 9.95
N GLU A 68 8.24 -6.46 11.12
CA GLU A 68 7.20 -5.81 11.93
C GLU A 68 6.73 -4.51 11.28
N CYS A 69 7.66 -3.72 10.73
CA CYS A 69 7.35 -2.51 9.97
C CYS A 69 6.48 -2.84 8.75
N GLU A 70 6.88 -3.85 7.97
CA GLU A 70 6.14 -4.29 6.79
C GLU A 70 4.74 -4.82 7.15
N GLN A 71 4.63 -5.55 8.25
CA GLN A 71 3.35 -6.04 8.74
C GLN A 71 2.44 -4.90 9.18
N ALA A 72 2.95 -3.91 9.90
CA ALA A 72 2.21 -2.74 10.35
C ALA A 72 1.73 -1.91 9.15
N ASP A 73 2.61 -1.66 8.17
CA ASP A 73 2.26 -0.97 6.92
C ASP A 73 1.13 -1.69 6.17
N SER A 74 1.29 -2.99 5.94
CA SER A 74 0.27 -3.78 5.26
C SER A 74 -1.06 -3.80 6.00
N ALA A 75 -1.04 -3.89 7.33
CA ALA A 75 -2.24 -3.87 8.15
C ALA A 75 -2.97 -2.52 8.07
N PHE A 76 -2.22 -1.41 8.08
CA PHE A 76 -2.76 -0.06 7.96
C PHE A 76 -3.50 0.16 6.63
N HIS A 77 -2.85 -0.11 5.50
CA HIS A 77 -3.46 0.04 4.18
C HIS A 77 -4.67 -0.89 3.97
N ASN A 78 -4.60 -2.12 4.46
CA ASN A 78 -5.73 -3.05 4.43
C ASN A 78 -6.90 -2.59 5.33
N ALA A 79 -6.63 -1.94 6.46
CA ALA A 79 -7.67 -1.38 7.32
C ALA A 79 -8.43 -0.27 6.58
N ILE A 80 -7.73 0.67 5.93
CA ILE A 80 -8.36 1.72 5.11
C ILE A 80 -9.23 1.11 4.00
N ALA A 81 -8.76 0.05 3.33
CA ALA A 81 -9.55 -0.62 2.30
C ALA A 81 -10.83 -1.26 2.86
N ARG A 82 -10.81 -1.82 4.07
CA ARG A 82 -12.01 -2.37 4.74
C ARG A 82 -13.03 -1.29 5.07
N MET A 83 -12.59 -0.07 5.39
CA MET A 83 -13.47 1.07 5.68
C MET A 83 -14.36 1.44 4.50
N THR A 84 -14.00 1.11 3.27
CA THR A 84 -14.86 1.29 2.09
C THR A 84 -16.13 0.43 2.14
N ARG A 85 -16.22 -0.52 3.06
CA ARG A 85 -17.30 -1.52 3.15
C ARG A 85 -17.52 -2.33 1.86
N SER A 86 -16.52 -2.35 0.97
CA SER A 86 -16.52 -3.13 -0.27
C SER A 86 -15.62 -4.37 -0.14
N PRO A 87 -16.19 -5.58 -0.11
CA PRO A 87 -15.37 -6.81 -0.09
C PRO A 87 -14.44 -6.94 -1.30
N ALA A 88 -14.84 -6.39 -2.46
CA ALA A 88 -14.01 -6.42 -3.66
C ALA A 88 -12.75 -5.53 -3.50
N ILE A 89 -12.91 -4.30 -2.98
CA ILE A 89 -11.78 -3.40 -2.71
C ILE A 89 -10.87 -4.01 -1.64
N ALA A 90 -11.44 -4.45 -0.53
CA ALA A 90 -10.68 -5.09 0.55
C ALA A 90 -9.92 -6.33 0.08
N GLY A 91 -10.55 -7.17 -0.76
CA GLY A 91 -9.92 -8.35 -1.35
C GLY A 91 -8.76 -8.00 -2.29
N THR A 92 -8.93 -6.97 -3.13
CA THR A 92 -7.88 -6.48 -4.03
C THR A 92 -6.68 -5.98 -3.23
N MET A 93 -6.91 -5.19 -2.18
CA MET A 93 -5.83 -4.68 -1.33
C MET A 93 -5.12 -5.79 -0.56
N ALA A 94 -5.86 -6.75 -0.01
CA ALA A 94 -5.28 -7.92 0.64
C ALA A 94 -4.40 -8.74 -0.32
N TRP A 95 -4.82 -8.89 -1.58
CA TRP A 95 -4.04 -9.55 -2.62
C TRP A 95 -2.76 -8.78 -2.95
N LEU A 96 -2.83 -7.46 -3.18
CA LEU A 96 -1.65 -6.60 -3.41
C LEU A 96 -0.66 -6.68 -2.24
N SER A 97 -1.17 -6.63 -1.00
CA SER A 97 -0.36 -6.76 0.22
C SER A 97 0.27 -8.14 0.35
N SER A 98 -0.44 -9.22 -0.06
CA SER A 98 0.12 -10.58 -0.03
C SER A 98 1.19 -10.79 -1.09
N ALA A 99 1.06 -10.14 -2.24
CA ALA A 99 2.03 -10.20 -3.32
C ALA A 99 3.41 -9.70 -2.87
N ARG A 100 3.46 -8.73 -1.97
CA ARG A 100 4.72 -8.24 -1.36
C ARG A 100 5.49 -9.31 -0.58
N ARG A 101 4.84 -10.35 -0.10
CA ARG A 101 5.47 -11.45 0.65
C ARG A 101 6.12 -12.52 -0.23
N HIS A 102 6.04 -12.41 -1.56
CA HIS A 102 6.69 -13.35 -2.45
C HIS A 102 8.22 -13.18 -2.41
N ALA A 103 8.96 -14.31 -2.32
CA ALA A 103 10.40 -14.35 -2.05
C ALA A 103 11.28 -13.56 -3.04
N ALA A 104 10.85 -13.42 -4.30
CA ALA A 104 11.57 -12.61 -5.28
C ALA A 104 11.45 -11.11 -4.98
N TRP A 105 10.28 -10.69 -4.56
CA TRP A 105 9.94 -9.33 -4.22
C TRP A 105 10.57 -8.88 -2.91
N GLN A 106 10.58 -9.77 -1.91
CA GLN A 106 11.21 -9.50 -0.62
C GLN A 106 12.71 -9.18 -0.76
N ARG A 107 13.42 -9.85 -1.66
CA ARG A 107 14.86 -9.58 -1.92
C ARG A 107 15.10 -8.21 -2.57
N ASP A 108 14.23 -7.77 -3.47
CA ASP A 108 14.33 -6.45 -4.12
C ASP A 108 13.90 -5.35 -3.16
N TRP A 109 12.86 -5.59 -2.39
CA TRP A 109 12.39 -4.74 -1.30
C TRP A 109 13.46 -4.59 -0.21
N GLU A 110 14.01 -5.67 0.33
CA GLU A 110 15.09 -5.64 1.31
C GLU A 110 16.34 -4.90 0.80
N ARG A 111 16.65 -5.02 -0.47
CA ARG A 111 17.78 -4.31 -1.10
C ARG A 111 17.53 -2.80 -1.16
N SER A 112 16.33 -2.39 -1.46
CA SER A 112 15.94 -0.98 -1.53
C SER A 112 15.75 -0.37 -0.14
N TYR A 113 15.18 -1.14 0.80
CA TYR A 113 14.97 -0.71 2.19
C TYR A 113 16.21 -0.79 3.08
N ARG A 114 17.27 -1.48 2.69
CA ARG A 114 18.53 -1.48 3.46
C ARG A 114 19.14 -0.09 3.64
N GLY A 115 18.70 0.88 2.85
CA GLY A 115 19.04 2.30 3.02
C GLY A 115 18.13 3.05 4.01
N LEU A 116 16.97 2.48 4.37
CA LEU A 116 16.03 3.08 5.32
C LEU A 116 16.17 2.36 6.67
N ALA A 117 16.83 2.99 7.62
CA ALA A 117 16.91 2.45 8.97
C ALA A 117 15.48 2.25 9.55
N PRO A 118 15.24 1.22 10.39
CA PRO A 118 13.96 1.06 11.10
C PRO A 118 13.49 2.36 11.79
N ALA A 119 14.42 3.18 12.24
CA ALA A 119 14.16 4.51 12.81
C ALA A 119 13.39 5.43 11.84
N THR A 120 13.64 5.38 10.53
CA THR A 120 12.92 6.19 9.54
C THR A 120 11.46 5.73 9.41
N PHE A 121 11.22 4.42 9.50
CA PHE A 121 9.86 3.88 9.50
C PHE A 121 9.11 4.27 10.79
N GLN A 122 9.76 4.18 11.93
CA GLN A 122 9.18 4.53 13.23
C GLN A 122 8.78 6.01 13.33
N THR A 123 9.47 6.90 12.62
CA THR A 123 9.22 8.34 12.61
C THR A 123 8.48 8.79 11.36
N SER A 124 9.19 9.09 10.29
CA SER A 124 8.65 9.72 9.07
C SER A 124 7.46 8.96 8.47
N HIS A 125 7.57 7.62 8.37
CA HIS A 125 6.50 6.80 7.78
C HIS A 125 5.25 6.77 8.66
N SER A 126 5.44 6.59 9.97
CA SER A 126 4.33 6.61 10.93
C SER A 126 3.70 8.00 11.06
N ASP A 127 4.46 9.08 10.87
CA ASP A 127 3.92 10.44 10.85
C ASP A 127 3.08 10.70 9.60
N GLN A 128 3.48 10.16 8.44
CA GLN A 128 2.67 10.17 7.24
C GLN A 128 1.36 9.37 7.42
N HIS A 129 1.42 8.19 8.01
CA HIS A 129 0.23 7.41 8.35
C HIS A 129 -0.68 8.19 9.32
N GLN A 130 -0.13 8.82 10.36
CA GLN A 130 -0.87 9.65 11.29
C GLN A 130 -1.62 10.78 10.56
N ARG A 131 -0.95 11.45 9.61
CA ARG A 131 -1.57 12.48 8.77
C ARG A 131 -2.76 11.95 7.98
N ILE A 132 -2.62 10.75 7.38
CA ILE A 132 -3.72 10.10 6.66
C ILE A 132 -4.90 9.83 7.61
N VAL A 133 -4.64 9.36 8.84
CA VAL A 133 -5.70 9.13 9.84
C VAL A 133 -6.43 10.42 10.17
N GLU A 134 -5.73 11.53 10.36
CA GLU A 134 -6.32 12.83 10.71
C GLU A 134 -7.30 13.32 9.64
N VAL A 135 -6.93 13.25 8.36
CA VAL A 135 -7.81 13.71 7.27
C VAL A 135 -8.97 12.74 7.02
N ILE A 136 -8.76 11.42 7.20
CA ILE A 136 -9.84 10.45 7.18
C ILE A 136 -10.82 10.71 8.34
N ALA A 137 -10.32 10.93 9.56
CA ALA A 137 -11.15 11.23 10.74
C ALA A 137 -11.97 12.50 10.54
N ALA A 138 -11.40 13.51 9.91
CA ALA A 138 -12.12 14.74 9.53
C ALA A 138 -13.21 14.50 8.48
N GLY A 139 -13.17 13.39 7.74
CA GLY A 139 -14.07 13.08 6.63
C GLY A 139 -13.77 13.85 5.35
N ASP A 140 -12.58 14.41 5.27
CA ASP A 140 -12.11 15.12 4.09
C ASP A 140 -11.55 14.12 3.08
N GLY A 141 -12.39 13.70 2.14
CA GLY A 141 -12.01 12.70 1.13
C GLY A 141 -10.91 13.18 0.19
N ASP A 142 -10.92 14.47 -0.18
CA ASP A 142 -9.90 15.02 -1.08
C ASP A 142 -8.56 15.13 -0.36
N ALA A 143 -8.54 15.62 0.88
CA ALA A 143 -7.32 15.62 1.67
C ALA A 143 -6.81 14.20 1.97
N ALA A 144 -7.70 13.22 2.14
CA ALA A 144 -7.30 11.81 2.32
C ALA A 144 -6.66 11.22 1.07
N PHE A 145 -7.20 11.56 -0.11
CA PHE A 145 -6.60 11.21 -1.39
C PHE A 145 -5.19 11.78 -1.50
N ASP A 146 -5.03 13.09 -1.29
CA ASP A 146 -3.75 13.79 -1.46
C ASP A 146 -2.70 13.28 -0.45
N ALA A 147 -3.09 13.06 0.80
CA ALA A 147 -2.19 12.54 1.83
C ALA A 147 -1.71 11.13 1.51
N MET A 148 -2.59 10.25 1.03
CA MET A 148 -2.23 8.89 0.61
C MET A 148 -1.34 8.90 -0.64
N GLN A 149 -1.65 9.76 -1.60
CA GLN A 149 -0.85 9.90 -2.82
C GLN A 149 0.58 10.32 -2.48
N LEU A 150 0.74 11.38 -1.70
CA LEU A 150 2.05 11.89 -1.28
C LEU A 150 2.86 10.81 -0.55
N HIS A 151 2.24 10.10 0.39
CA HIS A 151 2.85 8.99 1.10
C HIS A 151 3.41 7.91 0.16
N LEU A 152 2.62 7.48 -0.82
CA LEU A 152 3.02 6.43 -1.76
C LEU A 152 4.05 6.93 -2.79
N GLU A 153 3.99 8.19 -3.19
CA GLU A 153 4.98 8.82 -4.06
C GLU A 153 6.35 8.93 -3.37
N ASP A 154 6.38 9.27 -2.09
CA ASP A 154 7.62 9.28 -1.29
C ASP A 154 8.24 7.88 -1.21
N ILE A 155 7.41 6.85 -1.00
CA ILE A 155 7.87 5.47 -1.07
C ILE A 155 8.40 5.14 -2.47
N ALA A 156 7.68 5.51 -3.52
CA ALA A 156 8.07 5.24 -4.89
C ALA A 156 9.39 5.92 -5.25
N ALA A 157 9.60 7.15 -4.81
CA ALA A 157 10.85 7.88 -5.02
C ALA A 157 12.05 7.21 -4.33
N ALA A 158 11.83 6.64 -3.15
CA ALA A 158 12.86 5.89 -2.44
C ALA A 158 13.19 4.54 -3.10
N PHE A 159 12.22 3.92 -3.77
CA PHE A 159 12.34 2.59 -4.38
C PHE A 159 12.74 2.57 -5.84
N LEU A 160 12.31 3.56 -6.60
CA LEU A 160 12.56 3.67 -8.03
C LEU A 160 13.64 4.74 -8.22
N PRO A 161 14.94 4.40 -8.16
CA PRO A 161 15.97 5.36 -8.50
C PRO A 161 15.63 5.95 -9.87
N ALA A 162 15.67 7.28 -9.97
CA ALA A 162 15.39 7.99 -11.21
C ALA A 162 16.03 7.23 -12.37
N ARG A 163 15.24 6.77 -13.32
CA ARG A 163 15.78 6.21 -14.57
C ARG A 163 16.72 7.27 -15.10
N ALA A 164 18.02 6.98 -15.09
CA ALA A 164 19.00 7.81 -15.76
C ALA A 164 18.41 8.11 -17.14
N CYS A 165 18.14 9.38 -17.43
CA CYS A 165 17.75 9.83 -18.76
C CYS A 165 18.79 9.26 -19.71
N ASN A 166 18.41 8.26 -20.48
CA ASN A 166 19.22 7.70 -21.54
C ASN A 166 19.38 8.84 -22.56
N GLN A 167 20.51 9.50 -22.53
CA GLN A 167 20.87 10.50 -23.55
C GLN A 167 20.82 9.75 -24.89
N PRO A 168 20.09 10.26 -25.90
CA PRO A 168 20.18 9.69 -27.23
C PRO A 168 21.61 9.82 -27.71
N GLY A 169 22.20 8.69 -28.05
CA GLY A 169 23.58 8.57 -28.53
C GLY A 169 23.87 9.59 -29.61
N GLY A 170 24.95 10.33 -29.39
CA GLY A 170 25.53 11.20 -30.41
C GLY A 170 25.82 10.40 -31.68
N ILE A 171 25.20 10.84 -32.75
CA ILE A 171 25.52 10.39 -34.10
C ILE A 171 26.89 11.00 -34.40
N ASN A 172 27.94 10.18 -34.35
CA ASN A 172 29.25 10.55 -34.83
C ASN A 172 29.25 10.37 -36.37
N ARG A 173 29.49 11.44 -37.05
CA ARG A 173 29.80 11.48 -38.51
C ARG A 173 31.21 11.00 -38.78
#